data_eadc30c15440fed762c73caba8f6f74b
#
_entry.id   eadc30c15440fed762c73caba8f6f74b
#
_cell.length_a   1.000
_cell.length_b   1.000
_cell.length_c   1.000
_cell.angle_alpha   90.00
_cell.angle_beta   90.00
_cell.angle_gamma   90.00
#
_symmetry.space_group_name_H-M   'P 1'
#
loop_
_entity.id
_entity.type
_entity.pdbx_description
1 polymer ?
#
loop_
_entity_poly.entity_id
_entity_poly.type
_entity_poly.pdbx_seq_one_letter_code
_entity_poly.pdbx_strand_id
1 'polypeptide(L)'
;MGYVHATIELSNPREPALQPIQTRALADSGALMLCIPEHLALQLRLRTESEREVTVADGRSMTVPYVGPVKVSFQDRICFVGALVLGDDVLLGAVPMEDMDLCINPAHHCLEPDPRSPNIPHALVKRAGSRRGADPAGR
;
A
#
# COMPACT_ATOMS: atom_id res chain seq x y z
N MET A 1 6.17 12.19 -19.71
CA MET A 1 5.48 11.25 -18.81
C MET A 1 5.19 11.93 -17.48
N GLY A 2 3.95 12.06 -17.12
CA GLY A 2 3.57 12.67 -15.86
C GLY A 2 3.47 11.68 -14.73
N TYR A 3 3.43 12.19 -13.51
CA TYR A 3 3.17 11.38 -12.34
C TYR A 3 1.67 11.19 -12.17
N VAL A 4 1.30 10.04 -11.62
CA VAL A 4 -0.09 9.74 -11.32
C VAL A 4 -0.30 9.93 -9.83
N HIS A 5 -1.22 10.83 -9.50
CA HIS A 5 -1.62 11.07 -8.11
C HIS A 5 -3.03 10.57 -7.90
N ALA A 6 -3.31 10.18 -6.68
CA ALA A 6 -4.64 9.73 -6.31
C ALA A 6 -4.94 10.19 -4.90
N THR A 7 -6.20 10.44 -4.62
CA THR A 7 -6.64 10.74 -3.26
C THR A 7 -6.96 9.43 -2.57
N ILE A 8 -6.30 9.21 -1.45
CA ILE A 8 -6.49 8.02 -0.62
C ILE A 8 -6.81 8.43 0.79
N GLU A 9 -7.28 7.49 1.57
CA GLU A 9 -7.56 7.69 2.98
C GLU A 9 -6.67 6.77 3.79
N LEU A 10 -6.05 7.34 4.83
CA LEU A 10 -5.19 6.59 5.74
C LEU A 10 -5.83 6.62 7.12
N SER A 11 -5.85 5.50 7.80
CA SER A 11 -6.35 5.45 9.17
C SER A 11 -5.56 4.43 9.98
N ASN A 12 -5.69 4.55 11.29
CA ASN A 12 -5.06 3.62 12.22
C ASN A 12 -6.14 2.67 12.74
N PRO A 13 -6.13 1.40 12.32
CA PRO A 13 -7.18 0.46 12.76
C PRO A 13 -7.12 0.15 14.26
N ARG A 14 -6.00 0.44 14.92
CA ARG A 14 -5.87 0.25 16.35
C ARG A 14 -6.43 1.42 17.17
N GLU A 15 -6.72 2.53 16.51
CA GLU A 15 -7.23 3.75 17.15
C GLU A 15 -8.47 4.21 16.39
N PRO A 16 -9.57 3.47 16.49
CA PRO A 16 -10.75 3.77 15.65
C PRO A 16 -11.40 5.12 15.98
N ALA A 17 -11.10 5.70 17.15
CA ALA A 17 -11.62 7.03 17.49
C ALA A 17 -10.91 8.14 16.71
N LEU A 18 -9.73 7.89 16.16
CA LEU A 18 -9.03 8.90 15.36
C LEU A 18 -9.68 9.00 13.99
N GLN A 19 -9.81 10.25 13.52
CA GLN A 19 -10.36 10.48 12.19
C GLN A 19 -9.39 10.03 11.12
N PRO A 20 -9.88 9.38 10.06
CA PRO A 20 -9.03 9.09 8.92
C PRO A 20 -8.51 10.38 8.29
N ILE A 21 -7.35 10.29 7.67
CA ILE A 21 -6.73 11.41 6.97
C ILE A 21 -6.87 11.16 5.48
N GLN A 22 -7.50 12.12 4.79
CA GLN A 22 -7.53 12.11 3.35
C GLN A 22 -6.30 12.81 2.84
N THR A 23 -5.58 12.19 1.92
CA THR A 23 -4.34 12.74 1.42
C THR A 23 -4.15 12.41 -0.05
N ARG A 24 -3.40 13.24 -0.72
CA ARG A 24 -2.97 12.99 -2.09
C ARG A 24 -1.72 12.14 -2.04
N ALA A 25 -1.70 11.06 -2.80
CA ALA A 25 -0.57 10.14 -2.86
C ALA A 25 -0.04 10.06 -4.28
N LEU A 26 1.26 9.90 -4.41
CA LEU A 26 1.88 9.57 -5.69
C LEU A 26 1.87 8.06 -5.86
N ALA A 27 1.19 7.59 -6.89
CA ALA A 27 1.18 6.16 -7.24
C ALA A 27 2.47 5.85 -7.98
N ASP A 28 3.29 5.00 -7.40
CA ASP A 28 4.63 4.73 -7.91
C ASP A 28 4.94 3.24 -7.81
N SER A 29 4.80 2.54 -8.94
CA SER A 29 5.09 1.11 -9.01
C SER A 29 6.58 0.80 -8.86
N GLY A 30 7.44 1.81 -8.96
CA GLY A 30 8.87 1.64 -8.70
C GLY A 30 9.20 1.61 -7.21
N ALA A 31 8.29 2.07 -6.36
CA ALA A 31 8.43 1.94 -4.92
C ALA A 31 7.69 0.66 -4.48
N LEU A 32 8.26 -0.03 -3.50
CA LEU A 32 7.63 -1.27 -3.05
C LEU A 32 6.51 -1.00 -2.06
N MET A 33 6.74 -0.11 -1.12
CA MET A 33 5.89 0.01 0.07
C MET A 33 5.16 1.35 0.10
N LEU A 34 4.20 1.45 1.01
CA LEU A 34 3.62 2.74 1.38
C LEU A 34 4.67 3.53 2.14
N CYS A 35 4.89 4.77 1.72
CA CYS A 35 5.78 5.70 2.44
C CYS A 35 4.95 6.91 2.85
N ILE A 36 5.13 7.34 4.09
CA ILE A 36 4.38 8.48 4.62
C ILE A 36 5.33 9.42 5.35
N PRO A 37 5.05 10.73 5.32
CA PRO A 37 5.85 11.66 6.10
C PRO A 37 5.60 11.53 7.59
N GLU A 38 6.57 11.97 8.37
CA GLU A 38 6.53 11.81 9.82
C GLU A 38 5.29 12.44 10.45
N HIS A 39 4.87 13.61 9.96
CA HIS A 39 3.73 14.28 10.58
C HIS A 39 2.44 13.48 10.46
N LEU A 40 2.27 12.70 9.39
CA LEU A 40 1.11 11.83 9.25
C LEU A 40 1.20 10.62 10.19
N ALA A 41 2.41 10.05 10.33
CA ALA A 41 2.60 8.95 11.26
C ALA A 41 2.26 9.38 12.70
N LEU A 42 2.67 10.60 13.08
CA LEU A 42 2.38 11.13 14.41
C LEU A 42 0.90 11.43 14.57
N GLN A 43 0.28 12.04 13.56
CA GLN A 43 -1.13 12.41 13.63
C GLN A 43 -2.02 11.17 13.77
N LEU A 44 -1.66 10.08 13.12
CA LEU A 44 -2.39 8.82 13.20
C LEU A 44 -1.94 7.94 14.37
N ARG A 45 -0.99 8.41 15.18
CA ARG A 45 -0.47 7.66 16.33
C ARG A 45 0.01 6.28 15.96
N LEU A 46 0.65 6.17 14.80
CA LEU A 46 1.19 4.90 14.35
C LEU A 46 2.43 4.57 15.17
N ARG A 47 2.53 3.31 15.59
CA ARG A 47 3.66 2.89 16.42
C ARG A 47 4.76 2.34 15.53
N THR A 48 6.00 2.63 15.92
CA THR A 48 7.16 2.05 15.26
C THR A 48 7.28 0.60 15.71
N GLU A 49 7.12 -0.31 14.77
CA GLU A 49 7.20 -1.74 15.04
C GLU A 49 8.60 -2.28 14.81
N SER A 50 9.31 -1.70 13.86
CA SER A 50 10.70 -2.07 13.58
C SER A 50 11.34 -0.98 12.74
N GLU A 51 12.54 -1.24 12.26
CA GLU A 51 13.25 -0.33 11.37
C GLU A 51 13.58 -1.05 10.08
N ARG A 52 13.66 -0.29 9.02
CA ARG A 52 14.05 -0.82 7.72
C ARG A 52 15.19 0.00 7.16
N GLU A 53 16.11 -0.67 6.51
CA GLU A 53 17.12 0.01 5.72
C GLU A 53 16.56 0.20 4.32
N VAL A 54 16.61 1.42 3.81
CA VAL A 54 16.11 1.73 2.48
C VAL A 54 17.21 2.38 1.67
N THR A 55 17.17 2.16 0.38
CA THR A 55 18.07 2.84 -0.55
C THR A 55 17.22 3.83 -1.34
N VAL A 56 17.58 5.11 -1.22
CA VAL A 56 16.84 6.16 -1.91
C VAL A 56 17.40 6.38 -3.31
N ALA A 57 16.71 7.23 -4.09
CA ALA A 57 16.96 7.37 -5.52
C ALA A 57 18.40 7.74 -5.86
N ASP A 58 19.08 8.48 -4.98
CA ASP A 58 20.47 8.87 -5.23
C ASP A 58 21.50 7.83 -4.81
N GLY A 59 21.03 6.64 -4.40
CA GLY A 59 21.90 5.54 -4.03
C GLY A 59 22.28 5.48 -2.56
N ARG A 60 21.92 6.49 -1.78
CA ARG A 60 22.22 6.47 -0.34
C ARG A 60 21.32 5.49 0.38
N SER A 61 21.86 4.86 1.41
CA SER A 61 21.08 4.00 2.29
C SER A 61 20.83 4.73 3.61
N MET A 62 19.65 4.52 4.16
CA MET A 62 19.27 5.10 5.43
C MET A 62 18.31 4.17 6.16
N THR A 63 18.27 4.30 7.47
CA THR A 63 17.37 3.53 8.31
C THR A 63 16.17 4.38 8.65
N VAL A 64 14.98 3.84 8.44
CA VAL A 64 13.72 4.57 8.68
C VAL A 64 12.79 3.72 9.53
N PRO A 65 11.87 4.36 10.28
CA PRO A 65 10.88 3.61 11.04
C PRO A 65 9.91 2.87 10.11
N TYR A 66 9.54 1.68 10.53
CA TYR A 66 8.49 0.90 9.92
C TYR A 66 7.32 0.88 10.89
N VAL A 67 6.22 1.46 10.51
CA VAL A 67 5.07 1.72 11.37
C VAL A 67 3.84 1.00 10.83
N GLY A 68 2.87 0.78 11.68
CA GLY A 68 1.62 0.17 11.26
C GLY A 68 0.89 -0.56 12.37
N PRO A 69 -0.19 -1.25 11.99
CA PRO A 69 -0.73 -1.32 10.63
C PRO A 69 -1.43 -0.02 10.22
N VAL A 70 -1.43 0.23 8.92
CA VAL A 70 -2.16 1.36 8.33
C VAL A 70 -3.27 0.80 7.46
N LYS A 71 -4.48 1.30 7.66
CA LYS A 71 -5.57 0.99 6.73
C LYS A 71 -5.55 2.02 5.62
N VAL A 72 -5.41 1.55 4.40
CA VAL A 72 -5.41 2.40 3.20
C VAL A 72 -6.73 2.16 2.49
N SER A 73 -7.41 3.25 2.12
CA SER A 73 -8.66 3.16 1.38
C SER A 73 -8.54 3.97 0.10
N PHE A 74 -8.96 3.38 -0.99
CA PHE A 74 -9.07 4.05 -2.28
C PHE A 74 -10.41 3.66 -2.88
N GLN A 75 -11.32 4.62 -3.01
CA GLN A 75 -12.69 4.36 -3.41
C GLN A 75 -13.28 3.30 -2.45
N ASP A 76 -13.78 2.20 -2.98
CA ASP A 76 -14.35 1.13 -2.15
C ASP A 76 -13.34 0.01 -1.83
N ARG A 77 -12.06 0.22 -2.15
CA ARG A 77 -11.01 -0.79 -1.93
C ARG A 77 -10.21 -0.44 -0.71
N ILE A 78 -9.84 -1.45 0.07
CA ILE A 78 -9.03 -1.26 1.27
C ILE A 78 -7.91 -2.28 1.33
N CYS A 79 -6.85 -1.93 2.05
CA CYS A 79 -5.83 -2.88 2.47
C CYS A 79 -5.25 -2.45 3.81
N PHE A 80 -4.55 -3.37 4.45
CA PHE A 80 -3.85 -3.12 5.71
C PHE A 80 -2.38 -3.40 5.46
N VAL A 81 -1.55 -2.39 5.61
CA VAL A 81 -0.12 -2.52 5.30
C VAL A 81 0.70 -1.78 6.35
N GLY A 82 1.98 -2.12 6.43
CA GLY A 82 2.94 -1.29 7.13
C GLY A 82 3.39 -0.16 6.24
N ALA A 83 3.94 0.87 6.84
CA ALA A 83 4.43 2.03 6.11
C ALA A 83 5.83 2.39 6.57
N LEU A 84 6.62 2.92 5.65
CA LEU A 84 7.92 3.51 5.97
C LEU A 84 7.71 5.00 6.22
N VAL A 85 8.34 5.51 7.28
CA VAL A 85 8.29 6.93 7.58
C VAL A 85 9.45 7.60 6.86
N LEU A 86 9.15 8.29 5.77
CA LEU A 86 10.18 8.76 4.86
C LEU A 86 9.62 9.86 3.98
N GLY A 87 10.40 10.94 3.81
CA GLY A 87 10.09 11.98 2.84
C GLY A 87 9.01 12.93 3.29
N ASP A 88 8.53 13.72 2.34
CA ASP A 88 7.56 14.78 2.58
C ASP A 88 6.20 14.49 1.97
N ASP A 89 6.14 13.52 1.08
CA ASP A 89 4.92 13.17 0.36
C ASP A 89 4.54 11.73 0.63
N VAL A 90 3.27 11.41 0.40
CA VAL A 90 2.79 10.04 0.49
C VAL A 90 3.08 9.33 -0.84
N LEU A 91 3.78 8.20 -0.74
CA LEU A 91 4.03 7.34 -1.90
C LEU A 91 3.23 6.06 -1.73
N LEU A 92 2.41 5.76 -2.72
CA LEU A 92 1.65 4.52 -2.75
C LEU A 92 2.40 3.54 -3.65
N GLY A 93 3.12 2.61 -3.03
CA GLY A 93 3.96 1.68 -3.76
C GLY A 93 3.22 0.44 -4.24
N ALA A 94 3.99 -0.50 -4.76
CA ALA A 94 3.45 -1.70 -5.41
C ALA A 94 2.64 -2.57 -4.44
N VAL A 95 3.12 -2.76 -3.22
CA VAL A 95 2.44 -3.66 -2.26
C VAL A 95 1.00 -3.24 -1.99
N PRO A 96 0.73 -1.98 -1.55
CA PRO A 96 -0.67 -1.60 -1.35
C PRO A 96 -1.48 -1.58 -2.63
N MET A 97 -0.89 -1.20 -3.77
CA MET A 97 -1.63 -1.21 -5.03
C MET A 97 -2.02 -2.63 -5.43
N GLU A 98 -1.11 -3.58 -5.28
CA GLU A 98 -1.42 -4.97 -5.62
C GLU A 98 -2.43 -5.58 -4.64
N ASP A 99 -2.31 -5.24 -3.36
CA ASP A 99 -3.24 -5.75 -2.36
C ASP A 99 -4.66 -5.26 -2.62
N MET A 100 -4.81 -4.03 -3.06
CA MET A 100 -6.13 -3.48 -3.42
C MET A 100 -6.53 -3.80 -4.86
N ASP A 101 -5.66 -4.48 -5.61
CA ASP A 101 -5.90 -4.84 -7.01
C ASP A 101 -6.19 -3.61 -7.86
N LEU A 102 -5.26 -2.65 -7.79
CA LEU A 102 -5.33 -1.40 -8.52
C LEU A 102 -4.30 -1.39 -9.63
N CYS A 103 -4.57 -0.61 -10.66
CA CYS A 103 -3.61 -0.39 -11.73
C CYS A 103 -3.52 1.08 -12.07
N ILE A 104 -2.37 1.45 -12.63
CA ILE A 104 -2.17 2.80 -13.14
C ILE A 104 -2.57 2.79 -14.60
N ASN A 105 -3.51 3.68 -14.95
CA ASN A 105 -3.94 3.85 -16.33
C ASN A 105 -3.13 5.00 -16.93
N PRO A 106 -2.12 4.71 -17.76
CA PRO A 106 -1.27 5.77 -18.30
C PRO A 106 -1.99 6.66 -19.31
N ALA A 107 -3.00 6.14 -19.98
CA ALA A 107 -3.75 6.93 -20.97
C ALA A 107 -4.56 8.04 -20.31
N HIS A 108 -5.10 7.80 -19.11
CA HIS A 108 -5.91 8.76 -18.40
C HIS A 108 -5.20 9.36 -17.18
N HIS A 109 -3.94 8.99 -16.95
CA HIS A 109 -3.14 9.46 -15.81
C HIS A 109 -3.88 9.28 -14.49
N CYS A 110 -4.46 8.10 -14.28
CA CYS A 110 -5.22 7.84 -13.06
C CYS A 110 -4.93 6.46 -12.50
N LEU A 111 -5.15 6.34 -11.20
CA LEU A 111 -5.19 5.08 -10.49
C LEU A 111 -6.63 4.60 -10.51
N GLU A 112 -6.83 3.31 -10.78
CA GLU A 112 -8.17 2.76 -10.89
C GLU A 112 -8.16 1.30 -10.48
N PRO A 113 -9.31 0.75 -10.07
CA PRO A 113 -9.43 -0.70 -9.90
C PRO A 113 -9.07 -1.42 -11.21
N ASP A 114 -8.42 -2.56 -11.09
CA ASP A 114 -8.07 -3.34 -12.28
C ASP A 114 -9.36 -3.65 -13.05
N PRO A 115 -9.43 -3.31 -14.35
CA PRO A 115 -10.64 -3.55 -15.13
C PRO A 115 -11.06 -5.02 -15.21
N ARG A 116 -10.12 -5.93 -14.94
CA ARG A 116 -10.43 -7.37 -14.91
C ARG A 116 -11.16 -7.78 -13.63
N SER A 117 -11.15 -6.93 -12.61
CA SER A 117 -11.83 -7.18 -11.34
C SER A 117 -12.55 -5.91 -10.90
N PRO A 118 -13.60 -5.50 -11.64
CA PRO A 118 -14.21 -4.19 -11.41
C PRO A 118 -15.03 -4.07 -10.14
N ASN A 119 -15.47 -5.19 -9.57
CA ASN A 119 -16.40 -5.15 -8.43
C ASN A 119 -15.70 -5.32 -7.09
N ILE A 120 -14.82 -6.30 -6.98
CA ILE A 120 -14.06 -6.55 -5.76
C ILE A 120 -12.63 -6.93 -6.15
N PRO A 121 -11.68 -6.70 -5.25
CA PRO A 121 -10.29 -7.06 -5.53
C PRO A 121 -10.13 -8.56 -5.76
N HIS A 122 -9.27 -8.89 -6.68
CA HIS A 122 -8.96 -10.28 -7.02
C HIS A 122 -7.55 -10.61 -6.52
N ALA A 123 -7.37 -11.79 -5.97
CA ALA A 123 -6.07 -12.28 -5.58
C ALA A 123 -5.85 -13.67 -6.16
N LEU A 124 -4.66 -13.90 -6.69
CA LEU A 124 -4.30 -15.20 -7.21
C LEU A 124 -3.61 -16.02 -6.12
N VAL A 125 -4.16 -17.18 -5.82
CA VAL A 125 -3.59 -18.08 -4.82
C VAL A 125 -3.19 -19.37 -5.52
N LYS A 126 -1.90 -19.57 -5.66
CA LYS A 126 -1.39 -20.64 -6.51
C LYS A 126 -1.59 -22.04 -5.96
N ARG A 127 -1.53 -22.17 -4.67
CA ARG A 127 -1.47 -23.52 -4.08
C ARG A 127 -2.75 -23.97 -3.43
N ALA A 128 -3.65 -23.04 -3.16
CA ALA A 128 -4.90 -23.44 -2.52
C ALA A 128 -5.64 -24.35 -3.46
N GLY A 129 -5.83 -25.59 -3.08
CA GLY A 129 -6.63 -26.52 -3.84
C GLY A 129 -5.96 -27.20 -4.99
N SER A 130 -4.79 -27.08 -5.22
CA SER A 130 -4.20 -27.86 -6.28
C SER A 130 -3.73 -29.21 -5.79
N ARG A 131 -4.01 -29.29 -5.34
CA ARG A 131 -3.72 -30.06 -4.79
C ARG A 131 -3.90 -30.98 -4.72
N ARG A 132 -4.13 -31.12 -4.90
CA ARG A 132 -4.15 -31.66 -4.53
C ARG A 132 -3.84 -32.35 -4.53
N GLY A 133 -4.00 -32.25 -4.82
CA GLY A 133 -3.71 -32.43 -4.40
C GLY A 133 -3.39 -33.05 -4.32
N ALA A 134 -3.66 -33.39 -4.64
CA ALA A 134 -3.39 -33.53 -4.10
C ALA A 134 -3.25 -34.21 -3.71
N ASP A 135 -3.46 -34.41 -3.87
CA ASP A 135 -3.37 -34.64 -3.15
C ASP A 135 -3.20 -35.38 -2.65
N PRO A 136 -3.50 -35.86 -2.73
CA PRO A 136 -3.42 -36.19 -1.98
C PRO A 136 -2.99 -36.86 -1.65
N ALA A 137 -3.08 -36.89 -1.81
CA ALA A 137 -2.69 -36.85 -1.28
C ALA A 137 -2.07 -37.09 -1.17
N GLY A 138 -2.12 -37.10 -1.68
CA GLY A 138 -1.75 -36.68 -1.46
C GLY A 138 -1.34 -36.70 -1.54
N ARG A 139 -1.70 -36.79 -1.86
CA ARG A 139 -1.74 -36.31 -1.81
C ARG A 139 -1.45 -36.21 -1.78
#